data_6c56a83b317b4adf0a944690fad327ce
#
_entry.id   6c56a83b317b4adf0a944690fad327ce
#
_cell.length_a   1.000
_cell.length_b   1.000
_cell.length_c   1.000
_cell.angle_alpha   90.00
_cell.angle_beta   90.00
_cell.angle_gamma   90.00
#
_symmetry.space_group_name_H-M   'P 1'
#
loop_
_entity.id
_entity.type
_entity.pdbx_description
1 polymer ?
#
loop_
_entity_poly.entity_id
_entity_poly.type
_entity_poly.pdbx_seq_one_letter_code
_entity_poly.pdbx_strand_id
1 'polypeptide(L)'
;MAGSLPFHLLPDTSQVVNGRLVVGGCDLGELAEQYGTPVFVYDERHLRSRCQQAAAAFGGEAVYAAKAFLCLAMARLVQSEGLGMDVATGGELAMALQAGFPPDRLVFHGNNKSPDELVMAIEAGVGRVVVDSFDEMDRIDHLFARRGLGPVDVLIRITPGVDAHTHEFVATGHDDTKFGFTVSTGAADQAVRRAKESPSMRARGVHAHIGSQVFRLESFRESARIVARLAIPFGLEELSLGGGLGVPYVEGESAPDIAEWAEALVGTCRAEGVTGPITAEPGRAIVASAALTLYRVGTIKEIEGVRTYLAVDGGMSDNPRPVLYGSGYEIFLPRAVSAPREREVTVVGKHCESGDRLVASGWVPGDVGVGDVIATPVTGAYGHSMGSNYQKVPRPPVVFVADGESRLVVRREEFADMFRLEVG
;
A
#
# COMPACT_ATOMS: atom_id res chain seq x y z
N MET A 1 12.60 -26.61 -14.68
CA MET A 1 13.57 -25.95 -13.80
C MET A 1 13.25 -24.45 -13.86
N ALA A 2 12.93 -23.83 -12.74
CA ALA A 2 12.89 -22.36 -12.68
C ALA A 2 14.30 -21.81 -12.85
N GLY A 3 14.40 -20.61 -13.41
CA GLY A 3 15.66 -19.89 -13.53
C GLY A 3 16.30 -19.54 -12.18
N SER A 4 17.29 -18.67 -12.19
CA SER A 4 17.84 -18.08 -10.98
C SER A 4 16.76 -17.28 -10.23
N LEU A 5 16.94 -17.05 -8.92
CA LEU A 5 16.07 -16.18 -8.14
C LEU A 5 15.95 -14.80 -8.81
N PRO A 6 14.73 -14.27 -9.04
CA PRO A 6 14.53 -12.97 -9.67
C PRO A 6 14.92 -11.84 -8.69
N PHE A 7 16.17 -11.41 -8.74
CA PHE A 7 16.73 -10.40 -7.81
C PHE A 7 16.01 -9.06 -7.86
N HIS A 8 15.36 -8.69 -8.97
CA HIS A 8 14.58 -7.47 -9.10
C HIS A 8 13.33 -7.42 -8.19
N LEU A 9 12.93 -8.57 -7.62
CA LEU A 9 11.83 -8.66 -6.65
C LEU A 9 12.31 -8.52 -5.20
N LEU A 10 13.62 -8.53 -4.96
CA LEU A 10 14.17 -8.44 -3.62
C LEU A 10 14.37 -6.98 -3.18
N PRO A 11 14.43 -6.71 -1.87
CA PRO A 11 14.84 -5.41 -1.36
C PRO A 11 16.20 -4.96 -1.92
N ASP A 12 16.38 -3.64 -2.11
CA ASP A 12 17.57 -3.07 -2.79
C ASP A 12 18.89 -3.42 -2.10
N THR A 13 18.89 -3.65 -0.78
CA THR A 13 20.12 -4.00 -0.04
C THR A 13 20.41 -5.50 0.02
N SER A 14 19.65 -6.29 -0.74
CA SER A 14 19.80 -7.76 -0.76
C SER A 14 21.15 -8.19 -1.30
N GLN A 15 21.83 -9.07 -0.57
CA GLN A 15 23.14 -9.63 -0.93
C GLN A 15 23.20 -11.12 -0.64
N VAL A 16 23.96 -11.86 -1.44
CA VAL A 16 24.26 -13.26 -1.16
C VAL A 16 25.60 -13.35 -0.47
N VAL A 17 25.59 -13.81 0.76
CA VAL A 17 26.79 -14.00 1.57
C VAL A 17 26.89 -15.48 1.96
N ASN A 18 27.95 -16.16 1.51
CA ASN A 18 28.14 -17.61 1.72
C ASN A 18 26.91 -18.47 1.31
N GLY A 19 26.24 -18.10 0.20
CA GLY A 19 25.07 -18.81 -0.32
C GLY A 19 23.76 -18.51 0.39
N ARG A 20 23.76 -17.62 1.42
CA ARG A 20 22.61 -17.19 2.20
C ARG A 20 22.18 -15.79 1.80
N LEU A 21 20.88 -15.48 1.89
CA LEU A 21 20.39 -14.13 1.63
C LEU A 21 20.49 -13.26 2.88
N VAL A 22 21.08 -12.08 2.69
CA VAL A 22 21.24 -11.01 3.68
C VAL A 22 20.48 -9.79 3.15
N VAL A 23 19.68 -9.13 3.99
CA VAL A 23 18.93 -7.91 3.70
C VAL A 23 19.22 -6.88 4.78
N GLY A 24 19.55 -5.65 4.39
CA GLY A 24 19.94 -4.62 5.35
C GLY A 24 21.17 -5.00 6.21
N GLY A 25 22.01 -5.92 5.73
CA GLY A 25 23.13 -6.47 6.47
C GLY A 25 22.78 -7.59 7.46
N CYS A 26 21.50 -8.02 7.54
CA CYS A 26 21.02 -9.07 8.45
C CYS A 26 20.73 -10.36 7.67
N ASP A 27 21.19 -11.52 8.19
CA ASP A 27 20.86 -12.83 7.63
C ASP A 27 19.39 -13.19 7.92
N LEU A 28 18.66 -13.59 6.89
CA LEU A 28 17.20 -13.86 7.02
C LEU A 28 16.92 -15.09 7.90
N GLY A 29 17.79 -16.08 7.89
CA GLY A 29 17.66 -17.25 8.76
C GLY A 29 17.84 -16.87 10.24
N GLU A 30 18.81 -16.02 10.55
CA GLU A 30 19.03 -15.52 11.92
C GLU A 30 17.86 -14.66 12.39
N LEU A 31 17.28 -13.83 11.52
CA LEU A 31 16.06 -13.08 11.85
C LEU A 31 14.87 -14.00 12.15
N ALA A 32 14.70 -15.08 11.37
CA ALA A 32 13.66 -16.07 11.62
C ALA A 32 13.83 -16.78 12.97
N GLU A 33 15.05 -17.05 13.40
CA GLU A 33 15.32 -17.62 14.74
C GLU A 33 15.10 -16.58 15.86
N GLN A 34 15.53 -15.34 15.65
CA GLN A 34 15.42 -14.28 16.66
C GLN A 34 13.97 -13.84 16.92
N TYR A 35 13.17 -13.64 15.85
CA TYR A 35 11.81 -13.09 15.96
C TYR A 35 10.70 -14.13 15.81
N GLY A 36 11.08 -15.38 15.48
CA GLY A 36 10.12 -16.42 15.08
C GLY A 36 9.47 -16.14 13.73
N THR A 37 8.77 -17.15 13.19
CA THR A 37 8.00 -17.05 11.96
C THR A 37 6.50 -17.19 12.25
N PRO A 38 5.59 -16.71 11.38
CA PRO A 38 5.86 -15.78 10.28
C PRO A 38 6.40 -14.44 10.79
N VAL A 39 7.20 -13.74 9.96
CA VAL A 39 7.70 -12.40 10.29
C VAL A 39 7.83 -11.56 9.01
N PHE A 40 7.36 -10.32 9.06
CA PHE A 40 7.60 -9.33 8.01
C PHE A 40 8.95 -8.64 8.26
N VAL A 41 9.84 -8.69 7.26
CA VAL A 41 11.14 -8.03 7.29
C VAL A 41 11.14 -6.92 6.24
N TYR A 42 11.29 -5.67 6.69
CA TYR A 42 11.37 -4.48 5.83
C TYR A 42 12.79 -3.94 5.81
N ASP A 43 13.32 -3.72 4.63
CA ASP A 43 14.56 -2.99 4.38
C ASP A 43 14.33 -1.49 4.56
N GLU A 44 14.81 -0.91 5.65
CA GLU A 44 14.60 0.51 5.96
C GLU A 44 15.30 1.43 4.95
N ARG A 45 16.47 1.04 4.42
CA ARG A 45 17.17 1.82 3.38
C ARG A 45 16.38 1.86 2.08
N HIS A 46 15.80 0.73 1.67
CA HIS A 46 14.92 0.68 0.50
C HIS A 46 13.69 1.57 0.69
N LEU A 47 13.01 1.51 1.85
CA LEU A 47 11.87 2.38 2.17
C LEU A 47 12.25 3.86 2.02
N ARG A 48 13.36 4.27 2.61
CA ARG A 48 13.87 5.66 2.53
C ARG A 48 14.19 6.07 1.10
N SER A 49 14.87 5.20 0.34
CA SER A 49 15.21 5.44 -1.06
C SER A 49 13.95 5.68 -1.91
N ARG A 50 12.89 4.88 -1.74
CA ARG A 50 11.63 5.07 -2.46
C ARG A 50 10.89 6.35 -2.04
N CYS A 51 10.91 6.69 -0.75
CA CYS A 51 10.36 7.97 -0.29
C CYS A 51 11.11 9.15 -0.92
N GLN A 52 12.44 9.13 -0.94
CA GLN A 52 13.27 10.17 -1.53
C GLN A 52 13.04 10.29 -3.05
N GLN A 53 12.92 9.15 -3.76
CA GLN A 53 12.58 9.16 -5.19
C GLN A 53 11.21 9.81 -5.42
N ALA A 54 10.20 9.49 -4.61
CA ALA A 54 8.89 10.11 -4.71
C ALA A 54 8.94 11.62 -4.41
N ALA A 55 9.61 12.02 -3.34
CA ALA A 55 9.78 13.43 -3.00
C ALA A 55 10.46 14.22 -4.13
N ALA A 56 11.54 13.69 -4.68
CA ALA A 56 12.28 14.32 -5.79
C ALA A 56 11.41 14.41 -7.06
N ALA A 57 10.70 13.35 -7.41
CA ALA A 57 9.92 13.26 -8.65
C ALA A 57 8.71 14.20 -8.67
N PHE A 58 8.12 14.50 -7.50
CA PHE A 58 6.97 15.41 -7.35
C PHE A 58 7.35 16.76 -6.69
N GLY A 59 8.63 17.13 -6.68
CA GLY A 59 9.08 18.43 -6.17
C GLY A 59 8.78 18.66 -4.68
N GLY A 60 8.76 17.60 -3.86
CA GLY A 60 8.44 17.66 -2.44
C GLY A 60 6.96 17.52 -2.11
N GLU A 61 6.09 17.39 -3.11
CA GLU A 61 4.61 17.34 -2.95
C GLU A 61 4.06 15.89 -2.91
N ALA A 62 4.92 14.87 -2.79
CA ALA A 62 4.47 13.50 -2.69
C ALA A 62 3.80 13.20 -1.35
N VAL A 63 2.73 12.40 -1.38
CA VAL A 63 1.94 11.98 -0.22
C VAL A 63 1.96 10.46 -0.12
N TYR A 64 2.42 9.89 0.98
CA TYR A 64 2.44 8.44 1.17
C TYR A 64 1.05 7.88 1.45
N ALA A 65 0.61 6.86 0.69
CA ALA A 65 -0.66 6.19 0.94
C ALA A 65 -0.57 5.18 2.10
N ALA A 66 -1.01 5.59 3.29
CA ALA A 66 -0.88 4.84 4.55
C ALA A 66 -1.53 3.46 4.51
N LYS A 67 -2.62 3.29 3.77
CA LYS A 67 -3.33 2.00 3.60
C LYS A 67 -2.42 0.86 3.09
N ALA A 68 -1.33 1.18 2.40
CA ALA A 68 -0.40 0.17 1.90
C ALA A 68 0.34 -0.53 3.04
N PHE A 69 0.86 0.23 4.00
CA PHE A 69 1.45 -0.25 5.25
C PHE A 69 1.56 0.90 6.25
N LEU A 70 0.98 0.76 7.42
CA LEU A 70 1.04 1.76 8.49
C LEU A 70 1.37 1.12 9.84
N CYS A 71 2.38 1.67 10.48
CA CYS A 71 2.69 1.54 11.90
C CYS A 71 3.39 2.82 12.37
N LEU A 72 3.59 3.01 13.67
CA LEU A 72 4.22 4.23 14.20
C LEU A 72 5.61 4.48 13.60
N ALA A 73 6.39 3.42 13.38
CA ALA A 73 7.73 3.52 12.80
C ALA A 73 7.68 3.98 11.34
N MET A 74 6.74 3.44 10.53
CA MET A 74 6.56 3.84 9.14
C MET A 74 6.09 5.29 9.04
N ALA A 75 5.14 5.72 9.87
CA ALA A 75 4.68 7.11 9.89
C ALA A 75 5.83 8.09 10.18
N ARG A 76 6.68 7.77 11.16
CA ARG A 76 7.87 8.58 11.47
C ARG A 76 8.91 8.58 10.36
N LEU A 77 9.11 7.44 9.68
CA LEU A 77 10.00 7.34 8.52
C LEU A 77 9.50 8.25 7.40
N VAL A 78 8.24 8.15 7.00
CA VAL A 78 7.62 8.99 5.97
C VAL A 78 7.77 10.48 6.29
N GLN A 79 7.51 10.87 7.55
CA GLN A 79 7.71 12.23 8.03
C GLN A 79 9.17 12.67 7.89
N SER A 80 10.12 11.83 8.29
CA SER A 80 11.56 12.16 8.23
C SER A 80 12.08 12.31 6.81
N GLU A 81 11.48 11.62 5.84
CA GLU A 81 11.80 11.75 4.42
C GLU A 81 11.04 12.89 3.72
N GLY A 82 10.27 13.67 4.47
CA GLY A 82 9.64 14.88 3.97
C GLY A 82 8.37 14.67 3.14
N LEU A 83 7.72 13.50 3.15
CA LEU A 83 6.45 13.29 2.46
C LEU A 83 5.25 13.74 3.33
N GLY A 84 4.13 14.08 2.67
CA GLY A 84 2.82 14.05 3.30
C GLY A 84 2.34 12.61 3.52
N MET A 85 1.16 12.44 4.14
CA MET A 85 0.54 11.12 4.29
C MET A 85 -0.95 11.20 4.05
N ASP A 86 -1.50 10.29 3.23
CA ASP A 86 -2.93 10.07 3.16
C ASP A 86 -3.39 9.08 4.24
N VAL A 87 -4.56 9.33 4.78
CA VAL A 87 -5.24 8.44 5.72
C VAL A 87 -6.71 8.32 5.31
N ALA A 88 -7.29 7.13 5.41
CA ALA A 88 -8.63 6.84 4.87
C ALA A 88 -9.68 6.50 5.95
N THR A 89 -9.26 6.44 7.21
CA THR A 89 -10.13 6.14 8.36
C THR A 89 -9.68 6.89 9.61
N GLY A 90 -10.58 7.02 10.59
CA GLY A 90 -10.22 7.57 11.90
C GLY A 90 -9.11 6.80 12.61
N GLY A 91 -9.02 5.48 12.39
CA GLY A 91 -7.95 4.65 12.95
C GLY A 91 -6.57 4.98 12.37
N GLU A 92 -6.48 5.16 11.05
CA GLU A 92 -5.23 5.60 10.40
C GLU A 92 -4.85 7.02 10.83
N LEU A 93 -5.84 7.93 10.90
CA LEU A 93 -5.64 9.30 11.40
C LEU A 93 -5.11 9.29 12.85
N ALA A 94 -5.74 8.51 13.74
CA ALA A 94 -5.29 8.39 15.13
C ALA A 94 -3.84 7.86 15.22
N MET A 95 -3.48 6.88 14.40
CA MET A 95 -2.12 6.33 14.36
C MET A 95 -1.11 7.36 13.85
N ALA A 96 -1.43 8.12 12.81
CA ALA A 96 -0.58 9.19 12.29
C ALA A 96 -0.33 10.27 13.35
N LEU A 97 -1.39 10.73 14.03
CA LEU A 97 -1.29 11.71 15.12
C LEU A 97 -0.48 11.16 16.30
N GLN A 98 -0.68 9.90 16.69
CA GLN A 98 0.08 9.23 17.75
C GLN A 98 1.57 9.08 17.39
N ALA A 99 1.90 8.95 16.12
CA ALA A 99 3.28 8.94 15.66
C ALA A 99 3.95 10.32 15.73
N GLY A 100 3.18 11.41 15.92
CA GLY A 100 3.62 12.79 15.88
C GLY A 100 3.69 13.38 14.48
N PHE A 101 2.95 12.79 13.52
CA PHE A 101 2.90 13.32 12.15
C PHE A 101 2.22 14.69 12.12
N PRO A 102 2.77 15.72 11.43
CA PRO A 102 2.16 17.04 11.34
C PRO A 102 0.78 16.98 10.69
N PRO A 103 -0.29 17.43 11.37
CA PRO A 103 -1.65 17.28 10.85
C PRO A 103 -1.89 18.05 9.55
N ASP A 104 -1.26 19.20 9.38
CA ASP A 104 -1.33 20.04 8.16
C ASP A 104 -0.73 19.36 6.92
N ARG A 105 0.03 18.28 7.11
CA ARG A 105 0.58 17.43 6.04
C ARG A 105 -0.20 16.12 5.84
N LEU A 106 -1.34 15.95 6.53
CA LEU A 106 -2.25 14.83 6.33
C LEU A 106 -3.32 15.17 5.30
N VAL A 107 -3.68 14.18 4.49
CA VAL A 107 -4.78 14.23 3.52
C VAL A 107 -5.79 13.14 3.92
N PHE A 108 -7.03 13.54 4.25
CA PHE A 108 -8.03 12.63 4.77
C PHE A 108 -9.00 12.18 3.68
N HIS A 109 -8.86 10.92 3.27
CA HIS A 109 -9.67 10.23 2.26
C HIS A 109 -10.84 9.44 2.87
N GLY A 110 -11.63 8.81 2.02
CA GLY A 110 -12.72 7.89 2.38
C GLY A 110 -14.05 8.30 1.77
N ASN A 111 -14.81 7.32 1.27
CA ASN A 111 -16.11 7.54 0.64
C ASN A 111 -17.28 7.58 1.65
N ASN A 112 -17.01 7.33 2.92
CA ASN A 112 -18.02 7.35 3.98
C ASN A 112 -17.41 7.76 5.32
N LYS A 113 -16.85 8.98 5.38
CA LYS A 113 -16.36 9.54 6.65
C LYS A 113 -17.54 9.82 7.58
N SER A 114 -17.46 9.28 8.79
CA SER A 114 -18.45 9.57 9.83
C SER A 114 -18.35 11.01 10.34
N PRO A 115 -19.41 11.56 10.96
CA PRO A 115 -19.32 12.87 11.61
C PRO A 115 -18.19 12.95 12.64
N ASP A 116 -17.95 11.91 13.43
CA ASP A 116 -16.89 11.90 14.43
C ASP A 116 -15.49 11.88 13.82
N GLU A 117 -15.29 11.16 12.71
CA GLU A 117 -14.03 11.18 11.97
C GLU A 117 -13.76 12.55 11.33
N LEU A 118 -14.80 13.20 10.79
CA LEU A 118 -14.68 14.57 10.27
C LEU A 118 -14.35 15.58 11.39
N VAL A 119 -15.01 15.45 12.54
CA VAL A 119 -14.69 16.28 13.72
C VAL A 119 -13.24 16.09 14.14
N MET A 120 -12.79 14.84 14.27
CA MET A 120 -11.42 14.50 14.63
C MET A 120 -10.40 15.11 13.65
N ALA A 121 -10.67 15.01 12.34
CA ALA A 121 -9.80 15.56 11.31
C ALA A 121 -9.72 17.09 11.35
N ILE A 122 -10.88 17.76 11.50
CA ILE A 122 -10.98 19.22 11.53
C ILE A 122 -10.32 19.78 12.79
N GLU A 123 -10.61 19.19 13.95
CA GLU A 123 -10.04 19.62 15.24
C GLU A 123 -8.54 19.38 15.31
N ALA A 124 -8.03 18.30 14.68
CA ALA A 124 -6.61 18.06 14.57
C ALA A 124 -5.89 19.04 13.61
N GLY A 125 -6.62 19.72 12.74
CA GLY A 125 -6.05 20.61 11.74
C GLY A 125 -5.47 19.88 10.53
N VAL A 126 -6.14 18.81 10.07
CA VAL A 126 -5.73 18.06 8.85
C VAL A 126 -5.65 18.99 7.65
N GLY A 127 -4.56 18.88 6.87
CA GLY A 127 -4.27 19.79 5.76
C GLY A 127 -5.31 19.79 4.66
N ARG A 128 -5.83 18.60 4.30
CA ARG A 128 -6.85 18.45 3.26
C ARG A 128 -7.86 17.38 3.65
N VAL A 129 -9.14 17.64 3.37
CA VAL A 129 -10.19 16.60 3.33
C VAL A 129 -10.57 16.36 1.88
N VAL A 130 -10.45 15.12 1.42
CA VAL A 130 -10.86 14.72 0.07
C VAL A 130 -12.34 14.38 0.10
N VAL A 131 -13.17 15.27 -0.43
CA VAL A 131 -14.62 15.13 -0.45
C VAL A 131 -15.05 14.18 -1.56
N ASP A 132 -15.86 13.20 -1.21
CA ASP A 132 -16.19 12.05 -2.06
C ASP A 132 -17.66 12.04 -2.53
N SER A 133 -18.56 12.78 -1.86
CA SER A 133 -19.99 12.81 -2.16
C SER A 133 -20.69 14.10 -1.72
N PHE A 134 -21.88 14.37 -2.27
CA PHE A 134 -22.73 15.48 -1.81
C PHE A 134 -23.19 15.30 -0.35
N ASP A 135 -23.46 14.07 0.08
CA ASP A 135 -23.80 13.78 1.47
C ASP A 135 -22.68 14.15 2.44
N GLU A 136 -21.42 14.00 2.03
CA GLU A 136 -20.29 14.44 2.83
C GLU A 136 -20.18 15.95 2.88
N MET A 137 -20.45 16.66 1.78
CA MET A 137 -20.54 18.12 1.78
C MET A 137 -21.62 18.60 2.75
N ASP A 138 -22.79 17.95 2.76
CA ASP A 138 -23.88 18.25 3.71
C ASP A 138 -23.43 18.05 5.16
N ARG A 139 -22.66 16.98 5.45
CA ARG A 139 -22.09 16.75 6.80
C ARG A 139 -21.13 17.86 7.20
N ILE A 140 -20.23 18.29 6.31
CA ILE A 140 -19.29 19.39 6.58
C ILE A 140 -20.06 20.71 6.81
N ASP A 141 -21.03 21.03 5.96
CA ASP A 141 -21.90 22.21 6.13
C ASP A 141 -22.64 22.19 7.48
N HIS A 142 -23.15 21.00 7.88
CA HIS A 142 -23.82 20.83 9.17
C HIS A 142 -22.87 21.01 10.36
N LEU A 143 -21.67 20.45 10.30
CA LEU A 143 -20.65 20.60 11.36
C LEU A 143 -20.23 22.06 11.51
N PHE A 144 -20.04 22.78 10.40
CA PHE A 144 -19.77 24.20 10.39
C PHE A 144 -20.89 25.00 11.07
N ALA A 145 -22.15 24.77 10.64
CA ALA A 145 -23.30 25.51 11.16
C ALA A 145 -23.59 25.20 12.64
N ARG A 146 -23.40 23.96 13.09
CA ARG A 146 -23.78 23.53 14.45
C ARG A 146 -22.66 23.62 15.48
N ARG A 147 -21.42 23.46 15.05
CA ARG A 147 -20.24 23.41 15.96
C ARG A 147 -19.22 24.51 15.68
N GLY A 148 -19.40 25.30 14.62
CA GLY A 148 -18.42 26.34 14.23
C GLY A 148 -17.09 25.73 13.75
N LEU A 149 -17.10 24.46 13.29
CA LEU A 149 -15.91 23.76 12.80
C LEU A 149 -15.69 24.06 11.31
N GLY A 150 -14.55 24.64 10.97
CA GLY A 150 -14.16 25.00 9.62
C GLY A 150 -13.96 26.50 9.45
N PRO A 151 -13.83 27.00 8.21
CA PRO A 151 -13.92 26.28 6.94
C PRO A 151 -12.74 25.31 6.71
N VAL A 152 -13.02 24.21 6.04
CA VAL A 152 -12.06 23.11 5.78
C VAL A 152 -11.47 23.26 4.39
N ASP A 153 -10.16 23.04 4.25
CA ASP A 153 -9.50 22.96 2.94
C ASP A 153 -9.82 21.60 2.30
N VAL A 154 -10.45 21.61 1.12
CA VAL A 154 -10.94 20.40 0.48
C VAL A 154 -10.35 20.20 -0.91
N LEU A 155 -10.12 18.91 -1.26
CA LEU A 155 -9.97 18.44 -2.62
C LEU A 155 -11.26 17.71 -3.03
N ILE A 156 -11.74 17.95 -4.23
CA ILE A 156 -12.93 17.27 -4.74
C ILE A 156 -12.47 16.01 -5.48
N ARG A 157 -12.87 14.83 -4.99
CA ARG A 157 -12.54 13.58 -5.65
C ARG A 157 -13.41 13.41 -6.89
N ILE A 158 -12.77 13.29 -8.04
CA ILE A 158 -13.47 13.09 -9.32
C ILE A 158 -13.18 11.69 -9.86
N THR A 159 -14.15 11.15 -10.60
CA THR A 159 -14.03 9.89 -11.33
C THR A 159 -13.88 10.21 -12.82
N PRO A 160 -12.67 10.04 -13.37
CA PRO A 160 -12.37 10.49 -14.74
C PRO A 160 -12.93 9.58 -15.85
N GLY A 161 -13.45 8.39 -15.54
CA GLY A 161 -13.95 7.42 -16.53
C GLY A 161 -12.85 6.69 -17.29
N VAL A 162 -11.66 6.57 -16.74
CA VAL A 162 -10.50 5.93 -17.39
C VAL A 162 -10.43 4.45 -17.03
N ASP A 163 -10.24 3.59 -18.05
CA ASP A 163 -9.95 2.17 -17.86
C ASP A 163 -8.47 1.95 -17.51
N ALA A 164 -8.22 1.53 -16.29
CA ALA A 164 -6.88 1.24 -15.81
C ALA A 164 -6.36 -0.16 -16.21
N HIS A 165 -7.18 -0.99 -16.88
CA HIS A 165 -6.85 -2.37 -17.26
C HIS A 165 -6.26 -3.19 -16.09
N THR A 166 -6.87 -3.10 -14.92
CA THR A 166 -6.46 -3.78 -13.70
C THR A 166 -7.59 -4.69 -13.18
N HIS A 167 -7.33 -5.45 -12.10
CA HIS A 167 -8.34 -6.33 -11.50
C HIS A 167 -9.58 -5.53 -11.06
N GLU A 168 -10.80 -6.04 -11.33
CA GLU A 168 -12.08 -5.33 -11.10
C GLU A 168 -12.22 -4.79 -9.65
N PHE A 169 -11.75 -5.51 -8.64
CA PHE A 169 -11.84 -5.08 -7.23
C PHE A 169 -10.88 -3.93 -6.86
N VAL A 170 -9.95 -3.57 -7.72
CA VAL A 170 -9.00 -2.47 -7.48
C VAL A 170 -9.06 -1.38 -8.56
N ALA A 171 -9.96 -1.49 -9.54
CA ALA A 171 -10.28 -0.46 -10.51
C ALA A 171 -11.17 0.61 -9.87
N THR A 172 -10.81 1.88 -9.96
CA THR A 172 -11.56 3.00 -9.36
C THR A 172 -11.75 4.18 -10.31
N GLY A 173 -11.26 4.05 -11.55
CA GLY A 173 -11.35 5.10 -12.57
C GLY A 173 -12.62 5.06 -13.43
N HIS A 174 -13.40 3.98 -13.36
CA HIS A 174 -14.63 3.82 -14.14
C HIS A 174 -15.79 4.61 -13.55
N ASP A 175 -16.78 4.96 -14.39
CA ASP A 175 -17.99 5.67 -13.96
C ASP A 175 -18.82 4.86 -12.93
N ASP A 176 -18.83 3.52 -13.02
CA ASP A 176 -19.45 2.62 -12.03
C ASP A 176 -18.47 2.32 -10.90
N THR A 177 -18.32 3.25 -10.00
CA THR A 177 -17.51 3.12 -8.77
C THR A 177 -18.21 3.79 -7.61
N LYS A 178 -17.91 3.30 -6.38
CA LYS A 178 -18.42 3.92 -5.15
C LYS A 178 -17.73 5.24 -4.79
N PHE A 179 -16.74 5.69 -5.55
CA PHE A 179 -15.88 6.81 -5.23
C PHE A 179 -16.11 8.01 -6.15
N GLY A 180 -16.11 9.21 -5.54
CA GLY A 180 -15.96 10.46 -6.23
C GLY A 180 -17.16 10.91 -7.07
N PHE A 181 -17.00 12.07 -7.65
CA PHE A 181 -17.98 12.68 -8.52
C PHE A 181 -17.66 12.37 -10.00
N THR A 182 -18.59 11.75 -10.71
CA THR A 182 -18.39 11.34 -12.10
C THR A 182 -18.27 12.55 -13.03
N VAL A 183 -17.22 12.58 -13.84
CA VAL A 183 -16.98 13.68 -14.81
C VAL A 183 -17.99 13.64 -15.95
N SER A 184 -18.25 12.48 -16.53
CA SER A 184 -19.13 12.30 -17.70
C SER A 184 -20.58 12.75 -17.46
N THR A 185 -21.06 12.71 -16.21
CA THR A 185 -22.41 13.14 -15.83
C THR A 185 -22.51 14.63 -15.46
N GLY A 186 -21.39 15.33 -15.36
CA GLY A 186 -21.32 16.71 -14.87
C GLY A 186 -21.39 16.84 -13.35
N ALA A 187 -21.43 15.74 -12.59
CA ALA A 187 -21.46 15.77 -11.12
C ALA A 187 -20.19 16.40 -10.54
N ALA A 188 -19.04 16.19 -11.19
CA ALA A 188 -17.77 16.80 -10.81
C ALA A 188 -17.82 18.34 -10.86
N ASP A 189 -18.34 18.91 -11.94
CA ASP A 189 -18.53 20.35 -12.09
C ASP A 189 -19.45 20.94 -11.00
N GLN A 190 -20.56 20.24 -10.73
CA GLN A 190 -21.51 20.66 -9.67
C GLN A 190 -20.85 20.65 -8.29
N ALA A 191 -20.06 19.61 -7.99
CA ALA A 191 -19.36 19.49 -6.71
C ALA A 191 -18.32 20.61 -6.53
N VAL A 192 -17.53 20.92 -7.56
CA VAL A 192 -16.57 22.03 -7.52
C VAL A 192 -17.27 23.38 -7.30
N ARG A 193 -18.36 23.66 -8.04
CA ARG A 193 -19.14 24.90 -7.83
C ARG A 193 -19.67 25.00 -6.42
N ARG A 194 -20.31 23.94 -5.92
CA ARG A 194 -20.83 23.89 -4.55
C ARG A 194 -19.75 24.12 -3.51
N ALA A 195 -18.58 23.49 -3.63
CA ALA A 195 -17.49 23.69 -2.68
C ALA A 195 -16.94 25.13 -2.69
N LYS A 196 -16.88 25.77 -3.88
CA LYS A 196 -16.45 27.17 -4.02
C LYS A 196 -17.45 28.16 -3.42
N GLU A 197 -18.74 27.86 -3.45
CA GLU A 197 -19.83 28.69 -2.94
C GLU A 197 -20.09 28.45 -1.44
N SER A 198 -19.65 27.34 -0.89
CA SER A 198 -19.88 26.98 0.51
C SER A 198 -19.02 27.80 1.47
N PRO A 199 -19.61 28.35 2.56
CA PRO A 199 -18.85 29.01 3.60
C PRO A 199 -18.06 28.03 4.49
N SER A 200 -18.37 26.74 4.45
CA SER A 200 -17.76 25.70 5.27
C SER A 200 -16.55 25.01 4.61
N MET A 201 -16.34 25.25 3.31
CA MET A 201 -15.28 24.60 2.53
C MET A 201 -14.46 25.63 1.76
N ARG A 202 -13.17 25.38 1.62
CA ARG A 202 -12.28 26.08 0.70
C ARG A 202 -11.80 25.08 -0.35
N ALA A 203 -12.36 25.15 -1.56
CA ALA A 203 -11.97 24.28 -2.68
C ALA A 203 -10.56 24.63 -3.13
N ARG A 204 -9.56 23.81 -2.76
CA ARG A 204 -8.16 23.99 -3.14
C ARG A 204 -7.86 23.35 -4.49
N GLY A 205 -8.45 22.21 -4.76
CA GLY A 205 -8.14 21.45 -5.95
C GLY A 205 -9.08 20.28 -6.18
N VAL A 206 -8.63 19.42 -7.08
CA VAL A 206 -9.29 18.13 -7.37
C VAL A 206 -8.34 16.97 -7.13
N HIS A 207 -8.92 15.82 -6.82
CA HIS A 207 -8.23 14.55 -6.66
C HIS A 207 -8.82 13.52 -7.61
N ALA A 208 -7.99 12.65 -8.18
CA ALA A 208 -8.43 11.45 -8.90
C ALA A 208 -7.54 10.27 -8.58
N HIS A 209 -8.12 9.05 -8.55
CA HIS A 209 -7.39 7.81 -8.39
C HIS A 209 -8.01 6.76 -9.30
N ILE A 210 -7.24 6.22 -10.25
CA ILE A 210 -7.77 5.36 -11.32
C ILE A 210 -7.72 3.86 -11.00
N GLY A 211 -7.08 3.47 -9.92
CA GLY A 211 -6.97 2.07 -9.53
C GLY A 211 -5.62 1.72 -8.92
N SER A 212 -5.39 0.44 -8.74
CA SER A 212 -4.16 -0.10 -8.14
C SER A 212 -3.56 -1.17 -9.04
N GLN A 213 -2.23 -1.33 -9.00
CA GLN A 213 -1.49 -2.25 -9.85
C GLN A 213 -1.62 -1.91 -11.34
N VAL A 214 -1.53 -0.62 -11.66
CA VAL A 214 -1.60 -0.09 -13.02
C VAL A 214 -0.19 -0.03 -13.61
N PHE A 215 0.03 -0.69 -14.73
CA PHE A 215 1.35 -0.77 -15.39
C PHE A 215 1.47 0.14 -16.61
N ARG A 216 0.35 0.64 -17.13
CA ARG A 216 0.30 1.44 -18.36
C ARG A 216 0.36 2.92 -18.05
N LEU A 217 1.47 3.57 -18.39
CA LEU A 217 1.62 5.02 -18.21
C LEU A 217 0.56 5.83 -18.98
N GLU A 218 0.02 5.31 -20.10
CA GLU A 218 -1.00 6.02 -20.87
C GLU A 218 -2.32 6.20 -20.08
N SER A 219 -2.74 5.23 -19.28
CA SER A 219 -3.91 5.38 -18.40
C SER A 219 -3.71 6.53 -17.38
N PHE A 220 -2.50 6.69 -16.88
CA PHE A 220 -2.15 7.82 -16.01
C PHE A 220 -2.16 9.15 -16.76
N ARG A 221 -1.61 9.21 -17.98
CA ARG A 221 -1.65 10.43 -18.82
C ARG A 221 -3.08 10.84 -19.15
N GLU A 222 -3.92 9.88 -19.51
CA GLU A 222 -5.33 10.14 -19.80
C GLU A 222 -6.07 10.73 -18.59
N SER A 223 -5.89 10.13 -17.42
CA SER A 223 -6.45 10.66 -16.17
C SER A 223 -5.93 12.07 -15.87
N ALA A 224 -4.63 12.28 -15.95
CA ALA A 224 -4.01 13.59 -15.70
C ALA A 224 -4.57 14.68 -16.64
N ARG A 225 -4.78 14.34 -17.92
CA ARG A 225 -5.37 15.24 -18.89
C ARG A 225 -6.80 15.64 -18.53
N ILE A 226 -7.64 14.66 -18.14
CA ILE A 226 -9.03 14.91 -17.73
C ILE A 226 -9.08 15.77 -16.47
N VAL A 227 -8.28 15.44 -15.46
CA VAL A 227 -8.18 16.18 -14.20
C VAL A 227 -7.76 17.64 -14.44
N ALA A 228 -6.73 17.85 -15.26
CA ALA A 228 -6.24 19.20 -15.60
C ALA A 228 -7.30 20.03 -16.32
N ARG A 229 -7.96 19.46 -17.35
CA ARG A 229 -8.99 20.15 -18.13
C ARG A 229 -10.23 20.51 -17.32
N LEU A 230 -10.55 19.72 -16.29
CA LEU A 230 -11.64 20.06 -15.36
C LEU A 230 -11.20 21.17 -14.39
N ALA A 231 -10.00 21.11 -13.85
CA ALA A 231 -9.55 22.05 -12.81
C ALA A 231 -9.28 23.48 -13.31
N ILE A 232 -8.68 23.61 -14.51
CA ILE A 232 -8.24 24.91 -15.06
C ILE A 232 -9.38 25.92 -15.17
N PRO A 233 -10.58 25.61 -15.75
CA PRO A 233 -11.65 26.57 -15.88
C PRO A 233 -12.20 27.08 -14.53
N PHE A 234 -12.03 26.32 -13.48
CA PHE A 234 -12.42 26.69 -12.12
C PHE A 234 -11.34 27.47 -11.36
N GLY A 235 -10.14 27.63 -11.92
CA GLY A 235 -9.01 28.29 -11.26
C GLY A 235 -8.59 27.59 -9.97
N LEU A 236 -8.63 26.26 -9.94
CA LEU A 236 -8.22 25.48 -8.79
C LEU A 236 -6.67 25.46 -8.67
N GLU A 237 -6.19 25.52 -7.43
CA GLU A 237 -4.78 25.79 -7.16
C GLU A 237 -3.91 24.52 -7.27
N GLU A 238 -4.45 23.34 -6.88
CA GLU A 238 -3.69 22.09 -6.78
C GLU A 238 -4.39 20.90 -7.43
N LEU A 239 -3.60 19.94 -7.91
CA LEU A 239 -4.09 18.66 -8.43
C LEU A 239 -3.45 17.50 -7.67
N SER A 240 -4.25 16.58 -7.14
CA SER A 240 -3.79 15.27 -6.68
C SER A 240 -4.19 14.19 -7.68
N LEU A 241 -3.22 13.47 -8.19
CA LEU A 241 -3.41 12.43 -9.21
C LEU A 241 -3.45 11.03 -8.60
N GLY A 242 -3.57 10.95 -7.27
CA GLY A 242 -3.67 9.70 -6.53
C GLY A 242 -2.43 8.81 -6.68
N GLY A 243 -2.63 7.54 -6.44
CA GLY A 243 -1.58 6.53 -6.59
C GLY A 243 -1.89 5.53 -7.69
N GLY A 244 -1.51 4.27 -7.45
CA GLY A 244 -1.91 3.17 -8.32
C GLY A 244 -0.77 2.55 -9.12
N LEU A 245 0.43 3.13 -9.13
CA LEU A 245 1.59 2.56 -9.81
C LEU A 245 1.80 1.10 -9.39
N GLY A 246 1.86 0.20 -10.38
CA GLY A 246 2.09 -1.21 -10.20
C GLY A 246 3.54 -1.52 -9.81
N VAL A 247 3.73 -2.71 -9.22
CA VAL A 247 5.05 -3.29 -8.97
C VAL A 247 5.05 -4.76 -9.40
N PRO A 248 6.17 -5.32 -9.87
CA PRO A 248 6.25 -6.73 -10.20
C PRO A 248 6.18 -7.59 -8.93
N TYR A 249 5.49 -8.73 -9.00
CA TYR A 249 5.36 -9.72 -7.91
C TYR A 249 5.96 -11.07 -8.25
N VAL A 250 6.07 -11.38 -9.54
CA VAL A 250 6.57 -12.67 -10.05
C VAL A 250 7.61 -12.44 -11.15
N GLU A 251 8.39 -13.46 -11.42
CA GLU A 251 9.35 -13.47 -12.52
C GLU A 251 8.66 -13.14 -13.86
N GLY A 252 9.28 -12.28 -14.67
CA GLY A 252 8.75 -11.87 -15.97
C GLY A 252 7.81 -10.65 -15.93
N GLU A 253 7.35 -10.21 -14.77
CA GLU A 253 6.67 -8.94 -14.64
C GLU A 253 7.66 -7.76 -14.60
N SER A 254 7.25 -6.62 -15.17
CA SER A 254 7.96 -5.34 -15.09
C SER A 254 6.99 -4.20 -14.88
N ALA A 255 7.43 -3.13 -14.27
CA ALA A 255 6.64 -1.93 -14.02
C ALA A 255 7.47 -0.68 -14.31
N PRO A 256 6.85 0.43 -14.69
CA PRO A 256 7.52 1.73 -14.70
C PRO A 256 8.03 2.10 -13.31
N ASP A 257 9.11 2.86 -13.25
CA ASP A 257 9.59 3.38 -11.98
C ASP A 257 8.84 4.66 -11.55
N ILE A 258 9.14 5.14 -10.34
CA ILE A 258 8.48 6.33 -9.77
C ILE A 258 8.77 7.58 -10.62
N ALA A 259 9.97 7.71 -11.21
CA ALA A 259 10.35 8.87 -12.00
C ALA A 259 9.61 8.88 -13.34
N GLU A 260 9.56 7.75 -14.05
CA GLU A 260 8.79 7.60 -15.30
C GLU A 260 7.29 7.87 -15.08
N TRP A 261 6.75 7.39 -13.98
CA TRP A 261 5.37 7.64 -13.59
C TRP A 261 5.11 9.12 -13.30
N ALA A 262 5.98 9.77 -12.52
CA ALA A 262 5.88 11.20 -12.22
C ALA A 262 6.01 12.06 -13.49
N GLU A 263 6.93 11.74 -14.39
CA GLU A 263 7.07 12.42 -15.68
C GLU A 263 5.78 12.32 -16.50
N ALA A 264 5.17 11.12 -16.54
CA ALA A 264 3.91 10.91 -17.24
C ALA A 264 2.77 11.77 -16.66
N LEU A 265 2.67 11.89 -15.35
CA LEU A 265 1.65 12.68 -14.67
C LEU A 265 1.92 14.18 -14.77
N VAL A 266 3.08 14.62 -14.26
CA VAL A 266 3.46 16.03 -14.16
C VAL A 266 3.62 16.64 -15.57
N GLY A 267 4.31 15.93 -16.47
CA GLY A 267 4.51 16.39 -17.85
C GLY A 267 3.18 16.59 -18.59
N THR A 268 2.22 15.67 -18.40
CA THR A 268 0.87 15.81 -19.00
C THR A 268 0.13 17.03 -18.43
N CYS A 269 0.09 17.20 -17.11
CA CYS A 269 -0.57 18.35 -16.48
C CYS A 269 0.07 19.69 -16.92
N ARG A 270 1.39 19.76 -16.99
CA ARG A 270 2.11 20.97 -17.45
C ARG A 270 1.81 21.28 -18.92
N ALA A 271 1.71 20.24 -19.78
CA ALA A 271 1.35 20.41 -21.19
C ALA A 271 -0.11 20.92 -21.37
N GLU A 272 -1.02 20.60 -20.46
CA GLU A 272 -2.38 21.15 -20.42
C GLU A 272 -2.46 22.56 -19.81
N GLY A 273 -1.35 23.12 -19.29
CA GLY A 273 -1.27 24.49 -18.76
C GLY A 273 -1.41 24.61 -17.24
N VAL A 274 -1.35 23.52 -16.51
CA VAL A 274 -1.34 23.57 -15.02
C VAL A 274 -0.05 24.20 -14.53
N THR A 275 -0.14 25.22 -13.68
CA THR A 275 1.04 25.92 -13.09
C THR A 275 1.20 25.64 -11.60
N GLY A 276 0.12 25.28 -10.90
CA GLY A 276 0.10 25.00 -9.46
C GLY A 276 0.77 23.68 -9.07
N PRO A 277 0.73 23.32 -7.77
CA PRO A 277 1.21 22.05 -7.24
C PRO A 277 0.51 20.85 -7.89
N ILE A 278 1.30 19.82 -8.19
CA ILE A 278 0.83 18.53 -8.70
C ILE A 278 1.35 17.47 -7.72
N THR A 279 0.44 16.80 -7.05
CA THR A 279 0.74 15.78 -6.06
C THR A 279 0.38 14.39 -6.54
N ALA A 280 1.00 13.37 -5.96
CA ALA A 280 0.62 11.98 -6.15
C ALA A 280 0.76 11.20 -4.84
N GLU A 281 0.10 10.04 -4.78
CA GLU A 281 -0.07 9.27 -3.56
C GLU A 281 0.50 7.85 -3.70
N PRO A 282 1.84 7.69 -3.88
CA PRO A 282 2.44 6.37 -3.94
C PRO A 282 2.34 5.66 -2.59
N GLY A 283 1.80 4.44 -2.60
CA GLY A 283 1.80 3.55 -1.44
C GLY A 283 2.55 2.27 -1.78
N ARG A 284 1.95 1.42 -2.63
CA ARG A 284 2.54 0.16 -3.08
C ARG A 284 3.96 0.34 -3.63
N ALA A 285 4.18 1.33 -4.48
CA ALA A 285 5.48 1.60 -5.10
C ALA A 285 6.59 1.93 -4.09
N ILE A 286 6.23 2.40 -2.89
CA ILE A 286 7.19 2.67 -1.82
C ILE A 286 7.50 1.40 -1.00
N VAL A 287 6.47 0.62 -0.62
CA VAL A 287 6.66 -0.39 0.42
C VAL A 287 6.69 -1.84 -0.08
N ALA A 288 6.12 -2.15 -1.25
CA ALA A 288 5.90 -3.54 -1.65
C ALA A 288 7.20 -4.33 -1.76
N SER A 289 8.13 -3.88 -2.59
CA SER A 289 9.42 -4.54 -2.82
C SER A 289 10.45 -4.32 -1.70
N ALA A 290 10.17 -3.39 -0.78
CA ALA A 290 11.02 -3.17 0.39
C ALA A 290 10.90 -4.26 1.45
N ALA A 291 9.96 -5.21 1.30
CA ALA A 291 9.77 -6.24 2.31
C ALA A 291 9.58 -7.63 1.74
N LEU A 292 9.88 -8.58 2.60
CA LEU A 292 9.62 -10.01 2.42
C LEU A 292 9.03 -10.59 3.69
N THR A 293 8.34 -11.72 3.58
CA THR A 293 7.81 -12.47 4.72
C THR A 293 8.52 -13.81 4.82
N LEU A 294 8.97 -14.13 6.02
CA LEU A 294 9.60 -15.42 6.35
C LEU A 294 8.57 -16.34 6.97
N TYR A 295 8.56 -17.58 6.51
CA TYR A 295 7.69 -18.65 7.00
C TYR A 295 8.52 -19.89 7.32
N ARG A 296 8.09 -20.70 8.27
CA ARG A 296 8.69 -22.02 8.56
C ARG A 296 7.84 -23.13 7.97
N VAL A 297 8.49 -24.02 7.26
CA VAL A 297 7.85 -25.24 6.73
C VAL A 297 7.56 -26.19 7.90
N GLY A 298 6.28 -26.47 8.14
CA GLY A 298 5.82 -27.35 9.20
C GLY A 298 5.48 -28.76 8.71
N THR A 299 4.99 -28.87 7.47
CA THR A 299 4.58 -30.15 6.90
C THR A 299 4.85 -30.16 5.39
N ILE A 300 5.35 -31.29 4.89
CA ILE A 300 5.46 -31.55 3.46
C ILE A 300 4.52 -32.71 3.13
N LYS A 301 3.59 -32.48 2.20
CA LYS A 301 2.67 -33.49 1.71
C LYS A 301 2.90 -33.71 0.21
N GLU A 302 3.37 -34.88 -0.13
CA GLU A 302 3.55 -35.29 -1.53
C GLU A 302 2.38 -36.15 -1.97
N ILE A 303 1.78 -35.81 -3.11
CA ILE A 303 0.79 -36.61 -3.81
C ILE A 303 1.45 -37.04 -5.13
N GLU A 304 1.84 -38.29 -5.19
CA GLU A 304 2.61 -38.85 -6.32
C GLU A 304 1.93 -38.54 -7.66
N GLY A 305 2.69 -38.00 -8.61
CA GLY A 305 2.22 -37.65 -9.94
C GLY A 305 1.25 -36.46 -10.00
N VAL A 306 0.96 -35.81 -8.85
CA VAL A 306 0.01 -34.69 -8.79
C VAL A 306 0.68 -33.42 -8.31
N ARG A 307 1.19 -33.39 -7.05
CA ARG A 307 1.66 -32.15 -6.42
C ARG A 307 2.40 -32.38 -5.10
N THR A 308 3.35 -31.51 -4.81
CA THR A 308 3.94 -31.38 -3.49
C THR A 308 3.42 -30.10 -2.81
N TYR A 309 2.84 -30.23 -1.63
CA TYR A 309 2.45 -29.12 -0.77
C TYR A 309 3.53 -28.85 0.29
N LEU A 310 3.91 -27.58 0.45
CA LEU A 310 4.63 -27.09 1.63
C LEU A 310 3.65 -26.32 2.50
N ALA A 311 3.28 -26.86 3.65
CA ALA A 311 2.46 -26.16 4.62
C ALA A 311 3.35 -25.36 5.58
N VAL A 312 3.03 -24.08 5.73
CA VAL A 312 3.80 -23.13 6.55
C VAL A 312 3.00 -22.63 7.76
N ASP A 313 3.68 -22.00 8.68
CA ASP A 313 3.13 -21.49 9.94
C ASP A 313 2.33 -20.17 9.82
N GLY A 314 2.30 -19.55 8.62
CA GLY A 314 1.43 -18.43 8.26
C GLY A 314 0.27 -18.84 7.37
N GLY A 315 -0.29 -17.89 6.60
CA GLY A 315 -1.36 -18.15 5.65
C GLY A 315 -2.13 -16.91 5.23
N MET A 316 -3.39 -17.11 4.82
CA MET A 316 -4.25 -16.04 4.32
C MET A 316 -4.54 -14.94 5.35
N SER A 317 -4.30 -15.17 6.63
CA SER A 317 -4.46 -14.16 7.68
C SER A 317 -3.33 -13.13 7.72
N ASP A 318 -2.18 -13.42 7.15
CA ASP A 318 -1.03 -12.51 7.05
C ASP A 318 -0.70 -12.10 5.61
N ASN A 319 -1.04 -12.91 4.61
CA ASN A 319 -0.99 -12.53 3.19
C ASN A 319 -2.31 -12.89 2.48
N PRO A 320 -3.35 -12.05 2.59
CA PRO A 320 -4.67 -12.36 2.00
C PRO A 320 -4.74 -12.13 0.48
N ARG A 321 -3.75 -11.49 -0.13
CA ARG A 321 -3.80 -11.07 -1.54
C ARG A 321 -3.93 -12.22 -2.55
N PRO A 322 -3.28 -13.39 -2.39
CA PRO A 322 -3.52 -14.52 -3.28
C PRO A 322 -4.97 -14.97 -3.31
N VAL A 323 -5.64 -14.97 -2.15
CA VAL A 323 -7.04 -15.40 -2.05
C VAL A 323 -8.01 -14.34 -2.56
N LEU A 324 -7.75 -13.05 -2.28
CA LEU A 324 -8.65 -11.95 -2.65
C LEU A 324 -8.52 -11.53 -4.11
N TYR A 325 -7.30 -11.56 -4.65
CA TYR A 325 -6.99 -10.97 -5.96
C TYR A 325 -6.31 -11.94 -6.93
N GLY A 326 -6.12 -13.21 -6.55
CA GLY A 326 -5.36 -14.17 -7.36
C GLY A 326 -3.89 -13.76 -7.56
N SER A 327 -3.34 -12.91 -6.67
CA SER A 327 -1.98 -12.39 -6.82
C SER A 327 -0.95 -13.52 -6.75
N GLY A 328 -0.05 -13.56 -7.75
CA GLY A 328 1.13 -14.42 -7.72
C GLY A 328 2.19 -13.90 -6.75
N TYR A 329 3.04 -14.81 -6.28
CA TYR A 329 4.23 -14.52 -5.49
C TYR A 329 5.32 -15.55 -5.80
N GLU A 330 6.58 -15.13 -5.65
CA GLU A 330 7.73 -16.03 -5.67
C GLU A 330 8.06 -16.54 -4.26
N ILE A 331 8.81 -17.65 -4.23
CA ILE A 331 9.40 -18.20 -3.01
C ILE A 331 10.85 -18.61 -3.23
N PHE A 332 11.60 -18.61 -2.16
CA PHE A 332 12.96 -19.15 -2.14
C PHE A 332 13.38 -19.60 -0.73
N LEU A 333 14.47 -20.37 -0.64
CA LEU A 333 15.12 -20.73 0.61
C LEU A 333 16.25 -19.75 0.91
N PRO A 334 16.14 -18.89 1.94
CA PRO A 334 17.20 -17.93 2.30
C PRO A 334 18.56 -18.59 2.55
N ARG A 335 18.58 -19.83 3.05
CA ARG A 335 19.81 -20.58 3.31
C ARG A 335 20.52 -21.09 2.04
N ALA A 336 19.85 -21.06 0.89
CA ALA A 336 20.32 -21.73 -0.34
C ALA A 336 19.89 -20.98 -1.60
N VAL A 337 20.04 -19.65 -1.63
CA VAL A 337 19.56 -18.79 -2.74
C VAL A 337 20.25 -19.06 -4.07
N SER A 338 21.47 -19.60 -4.06
CA SER A 338 22.24 -19.94 -5.26
C SER A 338 22.04 -21.40 -5.70
N ALA A 339 21.31 -22.20 -4.92
CA ALA A 339 21.06 -23.61 -5.27
C ALA A 339 20.08 -23.73 -6.44
N PRO A 340 20.22 -24.77 -7.27
CA PRO A 340 19.24 -25.06 -8.33
C PRO A 340 17.83 -25.23 -7.77
N ARG A 341 16.85 -24.59 -8.39
CA ARG A 341 15.43 -24.67 -8.04
C ARG A 341 14.77 -25.76 -8.87
N GLU A 342 14.79 -26.98 -8.37
CA GLU A 342 14.44 -28.20 -9.13
C GLU A 342 13.08 -28.79 -8.79
N ARG A 343 12.56 -28.46 -7.58
CA ARG A 343 11.30 -29.01 -7.07
C ARG A 343 10.18 -27.98 -7.13
N GLU A 344 9.16 -28.30 -7.92
CA GLU A 344 7.93 -27.51 -7.93
C GLU A 344 7.08 -27.83 -6.71
N VAL A 345 6.54 -26.78 -6.07
CA VAL A 345 5.72 -26.90 -4.87
C VAL A 345 4.57 -25.90 -4.87
N THR A 346 3.50 -26.25 -4.16
CA THR A 346 2.44 -25.30 -3.77
C THR A 346 2.60 -24.95 -2.30
N VAL A 347 2.75 -23.67 -1.99
CA VAL A 347 2.81 -23.20 -0.60
C VAL A 347 1.40 -22.92 -0.09
N VAL A 348 1.05 -23.55 1.03
CA VAL A 348 -0.25 -23.41 1.69
C VAL A 348 -0.05 -22.98 3.14
N GLY A 349 -1.02 -22.24 3.67
CA GLY A 349 -0.99 -21.82 5.06
C GLY A 349 -1.51 -22.90 6.01
N LYS A 350 -1.65 -22.49 7.27
CA LYS A 350 -2.08 -23.34 8.39
C LYS A 350 -3.59 -23.32 8.64
N HIS A 351 -4.34 -22.48 7.93
CA HIS A 351 -5.77 -22.36 8.13
C HIS A 351 -6.53 -23.59 7.64
N CYS A 352 -7.57 -23.99 8.37
CA CYS A 352 -8.47 -25.08 7.97
C CYS A 352 -9.41 -24.60 6.87
N GLU A 353 -8.82 -24.21 5.74
CA GLU A 353 -9.47 -23.61 4.58
C GLU A 353 -8.74 -24.04 3.31
N SER A 354 -9.43 -24.68 2.37
CA SER A 354 -8.81 -25.19 1.14
C SER A 354 -8.27 -24.06 0.23
N GLY A 355 -8.80 -22.86 0.39
CA GLY A 355 -8.35 -21.65 -0.31
C GLY A 355 -7.10 -21.02 0.30
N ASP A 356 -6.60 -21.47 1.44
CA ASP A 356 -5.41 -20.92 2.10
C ASP A 356 -4.12 -21.30 1.35
N ARG A 357 -3.95 -20.67 0.20
CA ARG A 357 -2.85 -20.90 -0.72
C ARG A 357 -2.07 -19.62 -0.93
N LEU A 358 -0.82 -19.58 -0.46
CA LEU A 358 0.07 -18.44 -0.57
C LEU A 358 0.76 -18.36 -1.94
N VAL A 359 1.23 -19.51 -2.45
CA VAL A 359 1.86 -19.59 -3.77
C VAL A 359 1.36 -20.85 -4.49
N ALA A 360 0.74 -20.65 -5.65
CA ALA A 360 0.11 -21.73 -6.39
C ALA A 360 1.16 -22.67 -7.06
N SER A 361 2.24 -22.11 -7.60
CA SER A 361 3.37 -22.82 -8.18
C SER A 361 4.64 -22.04 -7.86
N GLY A 362 5.48 -22.60 -7.05
CA GLY A 362 6.78 -22.04 -6.68
C GLY A 362 7.87 -23.10 -6.83
N TRP A 363 9.11 -22.66 -6.96
CA TRP A 363 10.24 -23.55 -7.17
C TRP A 363 11.25 -23.41 -6.04
N VAL A 364 11.71 -24.53 -5.51
CA VAL A 364 12.67 -24.60 -4.41
C VAL A 364 13.77 -25.65 -4.70
N PRO A 365 14.92 -25.59 -4.00
CA PRO A 365 15.90 -26.67 -4.04
C PRO A 365 15.31 -28.02 -3.65
N GLY A 366 15.84 -29.10 -4.23
CA GLY A 366 15.35 -30.47 -4.02
C GLY A 366 15.46 -30.96 -2.57
N ASP A 367 16.35 -30.36 -1.78
CA ASP A 367 16.64 -30.69 -0.37
C ASP A 367 15.74 -29.94 0.64
N VAL A 368 14.69 -29.24 0.17
CA VAL A 368 13.75 -28.58 1.08
C VAL A 368 13.14 -29.58 2.06
N GLY A 369 13.15 -29.23 3.35
CA GLY A 369 12.70 -30.09 4.44
C GLY A 369 11.80 -29.37 5.45
N VAL A 370 11.17 -30.16 6.31
CA VAL A 370 10.44 -29.65 7.49
C VAL A 370 11.44 -28.93 8.40
N GLY A 371 11.06 -27.74 8.89
CA GLY A 371 11.91 -26.86 9.66
C GLY A 371 12.64 -25.80 8.83
N ASP A 372 12.72 -25.95 7.51
CA ASP A 372 13.30 -24.92 6.65
C ASP A 372 12.50 -23.61 6.73
N VAL A 373 13.22 -22.51 6.60
CA VAL A 373 12.63 -21.17 6.41
C VAL A 373 12.51 -20.92 4.91
N ILE A 374 11.30 -20.55 4.46
CA ILE A 374 11.08 -20.02 3.11
C ILE A 374 10.76 -18.53 3.20
N ALA A 375 11.15 -17.77 2.19
CA ALA A 375 10.86 -16.36 2.05
C ALA A 375 9.97 -16.09 0.83
N THR A 376 9.01 -15.19 1.02
CA THR A 376 8.18 -14.65 -0.07
C THR A 376 8.50 -13.16 -0.22
N PRO A 377 9.06 -12.69 -1.36
CA PRO A 377 9.38 -11.29 -1.57
C PRO A 377 8.13 -10.45 -1.91
N VAL A 378 8.28 -9.13 -1.96
CA VAL A 378 7.25 -8.14 -2.37
C VAL A 378 5.99 -8.18 -1.49
N THR A 379 6.14 -8.50 -0.21
CA THR A 379 5.00 -8.58 0.73
C THR A 379 4.76 -7.30 1.53
N GLY A 380 5.50 -6.22 1.25
CA GLY A 380 5.45 -4.99 2.04
C GLY A 380 4.14 -4.19 1.91
N ALA A 381 3.38 -4.38 0.83
CA ALA A 381 2.11 -3.69 0.64
C ALA A 381 0.93 -4.63 0.81
N TYR A 382 -0.05 -4.21 1.61
CA TYR A 382 -1.34 -4.92 1.80
C TYR A 382 -1.22 -6.36 2.35
N GLY A 383 -0.07 -6.73 2.92
CA GLY A 383 0.09 -7.92 3.74
C GLY A 383 -0.31 -7.62 5.18
N HIS A 384 0.59 -7.01 5.95
CA HIS A 384 0.33 -6.64 7.35
C HIS A 384 -0.92 -5.76 7.54
N SER A 385 -1.14 -4.77 6.65
CA SER A 385 -2.31 -3.85 6.74
C SER A 385 -3.65 -4.56 6.60
N MET A 386 -3.73 -5.60 5.77
CA MET A 386 -4.95 -6.39 5.56
C MET A 386 -4.97 -7.67 6.41
N GLY A 387 -3.97 -7.85 7.26
CA GLY A 387 -3.88 -9.00 8.15
C GLY A 387 -5.06 -9.09 9.11
N SER A 388 -5.44 -10.30 9.46
CA SER A 388 -6.59 -10.60 10.33
C SER A 388 -6.25 -11.66 11.37
N ASN A 389 -7.15 -11.86 12.32
CA ASN A 389 -7.09 -12.97 13.26
C ASN A 389 -8.01 -14.13 12.86
N TYR A 390 -8.12 -14.40 11.54
CA TYR A 390 -8.92 -15.54 11.08
C TYR A 390 -8.48 -16.82 11.79
N GLN A 391 -9.43 -17.62 12.27
CA GLN A 391 -9.23 -18.81 13.12
C GLN A 391 -8.35 -18.56 14.36
N LYS A 392 -8.37 -17.30 14.88
CA LYS A 392 -7.60 -16.86 16.06
C LYS A 392 -6.09 -17.04 15.91
N VAL A 393 -5.56 -16.96 14.69
CA VAL A 393 -4.11 -16.94 14.46
C VAL A 393 -3.56 -15.55 14.83
N PRO A 394 -2.52 -15.48 15.69
CA PRO A 394 -1.87 -14.22 16.05
C PRO A 394 -1.24 -13.54 14.84
N ARG A 395 -1.34 -12.20 14.76
CA ARG A 395 -0.71 -11.42 13.71
C ARG A 395 0.82 -11.44 13.86
N PRO A 396 1.57 -11.59 12.74
CA PRO A 396 3.03 -11.62 12.77
C PRO A 396 3.67 -10.30 13.23
N PRO A 397 4.91 -10.35 13.74
CA PRO A 397 5.68 -9.15 14.03
C PRO A 397 6.19 -8.49 12.75
N VAL A 398 6.58 -7.22 12.87
CA VAL A 398 7.26 -6.46 11.83
C VAL A 398 8.63 -6.03 12.33
N VAL A 399 9.65 -6.29 11.53
CA VAL A 399 11.04 -5.96 11.80
C VAL A 399 11.58 -5.05 10.70
N PHE A 400 12.22 -3.95 11.05
CA PHE A 400 13.00 -3.12 10.14
C PHE A 400 14.47 -3.50 10.24
N VAL A 401 15.14 -3.62 9.10
CA VAL A 401 16.57 -3.96 9.01
C VAL A 401 17.33 -2.88 8.26
N ALA A 402 18.50 -2.49 8.80
CA ALA A 402 19.45 -1.58 8.15
C ALA A 402 20.81 -1.73 8.80
N ASP A 403 21.89 -1.64 8.01
CA ASP A 403 23.29 -1.52 8.48
C ASP A 403 23.75 -2.66 9.42
N GLY A 404 23.19 -3.84 9.24
CA GLY A 404 23.49 -5.00 10.08
C GLY A 404 22.69 -5.05 11.39
N GLU A 405 21.78 -4.10 11.60
CA GLU A 405 20.91 -4.06 12.77
C GLU A 405 19.46 -4.39 12.41
N SER A 406 18.78 -5.06 13.33
CA SER A 406 17.36 -5.36 13.22
C SER A 406 16.58 -4.73 14.38
N ARG A 407 15.45 -4.12 14.07
CA ARG A 407 14.60 -3.43 15.04
C ARG A 407 13.15 -3.90 14.96
N LEU A 408 12.64 -4.48 16.05
CA LEU A 408 11.23 -4.83 16.17
C LEU A 408 10.38 -3.54 16.21
N VAL A 409 9.50 -3.32 15.23
CA VAL A 409 8.64 -2.13 15.14
C VAL A 409 7.18 -2.43 15.44
N VAL A 410 6.74 -3.67 15.21
CA VAL A 410 5.45 -4.19 15.66
C VAL A 410 5.70 -5.56 16.27
N ARG A 411 5.33 -5.77 17.53
CA ARG A 411 5.50 -7.08 18.17
C ARG A 411 4.50 -8.10 17.64
N ARG A 412 4.81 -9.38 17.76
CA ARG A 412 3.86 -10.46 17.51
C ARG A 412 2.68 -10.32 18.48
N GLU A 413 1.46 -10.58 18.01
CA GLU A 413 0.32 -10.73 18.90
C GLU A 413 0.46 -11.98 19.77
N GLU A 414 0.08 -11.85 21.02
CA GLU A 414 -0.10 -12.94 21.96
C GLU A 414 -1.59 -13.29 22.09
N PHE A 415 -1.92 -14.47 22.59
CA PHE A 415 -3.32 -14.84 22.81
C PHE A 415 -4.05 -13.85 23.71
N ALA A 416 -3.35 -13.26 24.69
CA ALA A 416 -3.90 -12.22 25.56
C ALA A 416 -4.39 -10.98 24.81
N ASP A 417 -3.72 -10.59 23.71
CA ASP A 417 -4.15 -9.45 22.88
C ASP A 417 -5.52 -9.70 22.25
N MET A 418 -5.80 -10.93 21.83
CA MET A 418 -7.08 -11.32 21.22
C MET A 418 -8.22 -11.36 22.22
N PHE A 419 -7.93 -11.61 23.50
CA PHE A 419 -8.95 -11.68 24.55
C PHE A 419 -9.26 -10.31 25.18
N ARG A 420 -8.39 -9.32 24.97
CA ARG A 420 -8.47 -8.01 25.61
C ARG A 420 -9.83 -7.30 25.45
N LEU A 421 -10.52 -7.54 24.35
CA LEU A 421 -11.82 -6.94 24.03
C LEU A 421 -13.00 -7.87 24.31
N GLU A 422 -12.77 -9.10 24.73
CA GLU A 422 -13.85 -10.03 25.07
C GLU A 422 -14.46 -9.61 26.42
N VAL A 423 -15.78 -9.66 26.48
CA VAL A 423 -16.57 -9.37 27.66
C VAL A 423 -17.30 -10.66 28.05
N GLY A 424 -16.86 -11.31 29.11
CA GLY A 424 -17.42 -12.59 29.59
C GLY A 424 -17.54 -12.67 31.08
#